data_d023b8283f30cc6502bc99fbfbe2b077
#
_entry.id   d023b8283f30cc6502bc99fbfbe2b077
#
_cell.length_a   1.000
_cell.length_b   1.000
_cell.length_c   1.000
_cell.angle_alpha   90.00
_cell.angle_beta   90.00
_cell.angle_gamma   90.00
#
_symmetry.space_group_name_H-M   'P 1'
#
loop_
_entity.id
_entity.type
_entity.pdbx_description
1 polymer ?
#
loop_
_entity_poly.entity_id
_entity_poly.type
_entity_poly.pdbx_seq_one_letter_code
_entity_poly.pdbx_strand_id
1 'polypeptide(L)'
;RALASFTQYLDPALVLAYHTQGQLIYWNFDDIEVSGALALGREFARLSGYSLENTPYASGFAGYKDWFIKAFRRPGFTIEAGLGENPLPLEQFDTIYANNLGILTTAALGLPE
;
A
#
# COMPACT_ATOMS: atom_id res chain seq x y z
N ARG A 1 -12.61 10.17 9.29
CA ARG A 1 -13.83 10.82 8.75
C ARG A 1 -13.54 11.72 7.59
N ALA A 2 -12.70 12.75 7.79
CA ALA A 2 -12.35 13.66 6.70
C ALA A 2 -11.69 12.91 5.55
N LEU A 3 -10.78 11.98 5.86
CA LEU A 3 -10.11 11.19 4.84
C LEU A 3 -11.09 10.28 4.11
N ALA A 4 -12.02 9.65 4.83
CA ALA A 4 -13.03 8.81 4.22
C ALA A 4 -13.94 9.62 3.28
N SER A 5 -14.39 10.78 3.72
CA SER A 5 -15.25 11.66 2.90
C SER A 5 -14.49 12.13 1.64
N PHE A 6 -13.24 12.50 1.79
CA PHE A 6 -12.41 12.93 0.67
C PHE A 6 -12.21 11.78 -0.32
N THR A 7 -11.95 10.57 0.18
CA THR A 7 -11.79 9.40 -0.67
C THR A 7 -13.07 9.09 -1.45
N GLN A 8 -14.22 9.18 -0.79
CA GLN A 8 -15.51 8.99 -1.45
C GLN A 8 -15.72 10.03 -2.56
N TYR A 9 -15.33 11.27 -2.30
CA TYR A 9 -15.43 12.33 -3.29
C TYR A 9 -14.53 12.05 -4.52
N LEU A 10 -13.28 11.63 -4.28
CA LEU A 10 -12.34 11.35 -5.36
C LEU A 10 -12.66 10.07 -6.12
N ASP A 11 -13.27 9.09 -5.45
CA ASP A 11 -13.63 7.80 -6.05
C ASP A 11 -12.42 7.11 -6.74
N PRO A 12 -11.28 6.94 -6.05
CA PRO A 12 -10.06 6.46 -6.70
C PRO A 12 -10.14 4.99 -7.06
N ALA A 13 -9.36 4.60 -8.08
CA ALA A 13 -9.27 3.20 -8.50
C ALA A 13 -8.43 2.36 -7.53
N LEU A 14 -7.49 2.97 -6.85
CA LEU A 14 -6.68 2.31 -5.83
C LEU A 14 -6.15 3.35 -4.83
N VAL A 15 -5.72 2.89 -3.66
CA VAL A 15 -5.09 3.77 -2.67
C VAL A 15 -3.77 3.16 -2.20
N LEU A 16 -2.83 4.03 -1.88
CA LEU A 16 -1.57 3.68 -1.25
C LEU A 16 -1.47 4.45 0.06
N ALA A 17 -1.30 3.73 1.17
CA ALA A 17 -1.09 4.33 2.48
C ALA A 17 0.36 4.08 2.90
N TYR A 18 1.14 5.13 3.01
CA TYR A 18 2.55 5.02 3.36
C TYR A 18 2.76 5.19 4.85
N HIS A 19 3.52 4.26 5.41
CA HIS A 19 3.93 4.27 6.81
C HIS A 19 5.42 3.90 6.90
N THR A 20 6.00 4.00 8.05
CA THR A 20 7.30 3.44 8.38
C THR A 20 7.07 2.49 9.54
N GLN A 21 7.73 1.35 9.63
CA GLN A 21 8.89 0.88 8.86
C GLN A 21 8.73 -0.64 8.60
N GLY A 22 9.70 -1.25 7.89
CA GLY A 22 9.71 -2.70 7.74
C GLY A 22 10.02 -3.19 6.33
N GLN A 23 9.93 -2.32 5.31
CA GLN A 23 10.14 -2.67 3.91
C GLN A 23 9.22 -3.81 3.48
N LEU A 24 7.93 -3.63 3.74
CA LEU A 24 6.93 -4.61 3.34
C LEU A 24 5.65 -3.93 2.84
N ILE A 25 4.81 -4.73 2.20
CA ILE A 25 3.57 -4.25 1.58
C ILE A 25 2.43 -5.16 2.02
N TYR A 26 1.44 -4.60 2.69
CA TYR A 26 0.21 -5.31 2.99
C TYR A 26 -0.79 -5.04 1.87
N TRP A 27 -1.37 -6.11 1.30
CA TRP A 27 -2.17 -5.99 0.08
C TRP A 27 -3.63 -6.39 0.24
N ASN A 28 -3.99 -7.05 1.32
CA ASN A 28 -5.33 -7.63 1.48
C ASN A 28 -6.02 -7.13 2.74
N PHE A 29 -7.29 -7.43 2.85
CA PHE A 29 -8.03 -7.28 4.09
C PHE A 29 -9.03 -8.42 4.20
N ASP A 30 -8.92 -9.19 5.31
CA ASP A 30 -9.81 -10.29 5.62
C ASP A 30 -9.94 -11.26 4.41
N ASP A 31 -11.12 -11.79 4.17
CA ASP A 31 -11.38 -12.71 3.06
C ASP A 31 -11.90 -11.99 1.81
N ILE A 32 -11.80 -10.67 1.77
CA ILE A 32 -12.34 -9.90 0.65
C ILE A 32 -11.44 -10.07 -0.57
N GLU A 33 -12.02 -10.60 -1.64
CA GLU A 33 -11.31 -10.73 -2.90
C GLU A 33 -11.45 -9.44 -3.71
N VAL A 34 -10.32 -8.96 -4.23
CA VAL A 34 -10.28 -7.76 -5.07
C VAL A 34 -9.56 -8.12 -6.36
N SER A 35 -10.27 -7.98 -7.48
CA SER A 35 -9.70 -8.32 -8.78
C SER A 35 -8.44 -7.52 -9.07
N GLY A 36 -7.37 -8.21 -9.45
CA GLY A 36 -6.10 -7.58 -9.83
C GLY A 36 -5.21 -7.15 -8.67
N ALA A 37 -5.70 -7.21 -7.43
CA ALA A 37 -4.93 -6.70 -6.29
C ALA A 37 -3.65 -7.49 -6.06
N LEU A 38 -3.71 -8.82 -6.10
CA LEU A 38 -2.52 -9.64 -5.87
C LEU A 38 -1.47 -9.44 -6.97
N ALA A 39 -1.89 -9.39 -8.23
CA ALA A 39 -0.97 -9.16 -9.34
C ALA A 39 -0.28 -7.80 -9.21
N LEU A 40 -1.03 -6.78 -8.85
CA LEU A 40 -0.49 -5.45 -8.66
C LEU A 40 0.48 -5.42 -7.46
N GLY A 41 0.11 -6.08 -6.36
CA GLY A 41 0.98 -6.19 -5.19
C GLY A 41 2.29 -6.90 -5.49
N ARG A 42 2.24 -7.97 -6.29
CA ARG A 42 3.46 -8.67 -6.72
C ARG A 42 4.38 -7.78 -7.55
N GLU A 43 3.80 -6.97 -8.41
CA GLU A 43 4.61 -6.04 -9.21
C GLU A 43 5.21 -4.95 -8.31
N PHE A 44 4.46 -4.43 -7.37
CA PHE A 44 4.99 -3.46 -6.40
C PHE A 44 6.16 -4.06 -5.61
N ALA A 45 6.02 -5.32 -5.17
CA ALA A 45 7.09 -6.00 -4.44
C ALA A 45 8.34 -6.17 -5.32
N ARG A 46 8.15 -6.55 -6.58
CA ARG A 46 9.26 -6.71 -7.52
C ARG A 46 10.01 -5.40 -7.73
N LEU A 47 9.27 -4.31 -7.90
CA LEU A 47 9.87 -3.01 -8.20
C LEU A 47 10.59 -2.40 -7.00
N SER A 48 10.08 -2.61 -5.80
CA SER A 48 10.63 -2.00 -4.59
C SER A 48 11.65 -2.87 -3.87
N GLY A 49 11.59 -4.19 -4.09
CA GLY A 49 12.34 -5.14 -3.26
C GLY A 49 11.71 -5.41 -1.91
N TYR A 50 10.53 -4.85 -1.66
CA TYR A 50 9.80 -5.06 -0.41
C TYR A 50 9.07 -6.39 -0.43
N SER A 51 8.81 -6.93 0.77
CA SER A 51 8.09 -8.18 0.92
C SER A 51 6.59 -7.97 0.81
N LEU A 52 5.90 -8.80 0.03
CA LEU A 52 4.45 -8.75 -0.04
C LEU A 52 3.88 -9.66 1.04
N GLU A 53 3.07 -9.11 1.94
CA GLU A 53 2.59 -9.81 3.12
C GLU A 53 1.08 -9.70 3.23
N ASN A 54 0.49 -10.72 3.82
CA ASN A 54 -0.92 -10.65 4.21
C ASN A 54 -1.06 -9.78 5.45
N THR A 55 -2.15 -9.01 5.50
CA THR A 55 -2.43 -8.16 6.65
C THR A 55 -2.68 -9.03 7.88
N PRO A 56 -1.95 -8.81 9.00
CA PRO A 56 -2.20 -9.59 10.22
C PRO A 56 -3.63 -9.41 10.70
N TYR A 57 -4.26 -10.50 11.11
CA TYR A 57 -5.65 -10.48 11.57
C TYR A 57 -5.87 -9.45 12.68
N ALA A 58 -4.97 -9.42 13.66
CA ALA A 58 -5.10 -8.52 14.81
C ALA A 58 -4.98 -7.04 14.45
N SER A 59 -4.36 -6.72 13.31
CA SER A 59 -4.14 -5.34 12.87
C SER A 59 -5.21 -4.85 11.89
N GLY A 60 -6.12 -5.72 11.49
CA GLY A 60 -6.97 -5.51 10.32
C GLY A 60 -8.19 -4.62 10.52
N PHE A 61 -8.30 -3.93 11.65
CA PHE A 61 -9.58 -3.26 11.92
C PHE A 61 -9.54 -1.74 11.91
N ALA A 62 -8.38 -1.14 11.82
CA ALA A 62 -8.25 0.30 12.04
C ALA A 62 -7.61 1.05 10.88
N GLY A 63 -7.11 0.36 9.87
CA GLY A 63 -6.33 0.98 8.82
C GLY A 63 -7.16 1.59 7.70
N TYR A 64 -6.62 2.64 7.12
CA TYR A 64 -7.24 3.28 5.95
C TYR A 64 -7.39 2.31 4.77
N LYS A 65 -6.34 1.55 4.49
CA LYS A 65 -6.34 0.55 3.42
C LYS A 65 -7.47 -0.48 3.63
N ASP A 66 -7.64 -0.95 4.87
CA ASP A 66 -8.64 -1.96 5.18
C ASP A 66 -10.06 -1.42 4.96
N TRP A 67 -10.29 -0.21 5.42
CA TRP A 67 -11.57 0.46 5.17
C TRP A 67 -11.84 0.61 3.68
N PHE A 68 -10.83 1.02 2.92
CA PHE A 68 -10.99 1.22 1.48
C PHE A 68 -11.33 -0.08 0.76
N ILE A 69 -10.63 -1.17 1.09
CA ILE A 69 -10.90 -2.47 0.48
C ILE A 69 -12.33 -2.91 0.78
N LYS A 70 -12.76 -2.75 2.04
CA LYS A 70 -14.10 -3.15 2.44
C LYS A 70 -15.18 -2.31 1.76
N ALA A 71 -14.97 -1.01 1.70
CA ALA A 71 -15.99 -0.08 1.19
C ALA A 71 -16.07 -0.06 -0.34
N PHE A 72 -14.93 -0.16 -1.02
CA PHE A 72 -14.86 0.04 -2.46
C PHE A 72 -14.62 -1.25 -3.24
N ARG A 73 -14.11 -2.30 -2.60
CA ARG A 73 -13.72 -3.56 -3.27
C ARG A 73 -12.73 -3.30 -4.40
N ARG A 74 -11.80 -2.40 -4.16
CA ARG A 74 -10.74 -2.01 -5.09
C ARG A 74 -9.39 -2.18 -4.41
N PRO A 75 -8.29 -2.26 -5.20
CA PRO A 75 -6.95 -2.47 -4.61
C PRO A 75 -6.56 -1.35 -3.64
N GLY A 76 -6.12 -1.74 -2.47
CA GLY A 76 -5.58 -0.84 -1.46
C GLY A 76 -4.36 -1.48 -0.82
N PHE A 77 -3.33 -0.68 -0.58
CA PHE A 77 -2.05 -1.18 -0.07
C PHE A 77 -1.56 -0.31 1.07
N THR A 78 -1.00 -0.95 2.09
CA THR A 78 -0.20 -0.25 3.09
C THR A 78 1.26 -0.57 2.80
N ILE A 79 2.07 0.46 2.60
CA ILE A 79 3.47 0.30 2.29
C ILE A 79 4.28 0.78 3.49
N GLU A 80 5.03 -0.14 4.10
CA GLU A 80 5.89 0.15 5.25
C GLU A 80 7.30 0.39 4.75
N ALA A 81 7.69 1.66 4.60
CA ALA A 81 8.96 2.04 4.01
C ALA A 81 10.04 2.21 5.08
N GLY A 82 11.28 1.89 4.70
CA GLY A 82 12.44 2.08 5.56
C GLY A 82 12.62 0.99 6.59
N LEU A 83 13.72 1.08 7.33
CA LEU A 83 14.11 0.08 8.34
C LEU A 83 14.52 0.78 9.62
N GLY A 84 14.33 0.10 10.75
CA GLY A 84 14.79 0.55 12.04
C GLY A 84 13.68 1.09 12.92
N GLU A 85 14.02 2.04 13.77
CA GLU A 85 13.07 2.62 14.72
C GLU A 85 12.59 3.98 14.25
N ASN A 86 11.31 4.27 14.48
CA ASN A 86 10.75 5.58 14.17
C ASN A 86 11.16 6.61 15.25
N PRO A 87 11.41 7.87 14.87
CA PRO A 87 11.46 8.37 13.51
C PRO A 87 12.71 7.90 12.78
N LEU A 88 12.53 7.55 11.49
CA LEU A 88 13.67 7.05 10.71
C LEU A 88 14.68 8.16 10.41
N PRO A 89 15.99 7.82 10.31
CA PRO A 89 17.00 8.82 9.95
C PRO A 89 16.75 9.40 8.56
N LEU A 90 17.06 10.68 8.40
CA LEU A 90 16.92 11.35 7.11
C LEU A 90 17.79 10.72 6.01
N GLU A 91 18.88 10.07 6.41
CA GLU A 91 19.78 9.39 5.47
C GLU A 91 19.09 8.28 4.69
N GLN A 92 17.97 7.77 5.17
CA GLN A 92 17.21 6.75 4.44
C GLN A 92 16.33 7.33 3.34
N PHE A 93 16.17 8.64 3.25
CA PHE A 93 15.22 9.24 2.31
C PHE A 93 15.48 8.84 0.87
N ASP A 94 16.71 8.95 0.40
CA ASP A 94 17.04 8.66 -0.99
C ASP A 94 16.78 7.19 -1.33
N THR A 95 17.11 6.27 -0.43
CA THR A 95 16.86 4.84 -0.62
C THR A 95 15.35 4.56 -0.65
N ILE A 96 14.61 5.14 0.28
CA ILE A 96 13.15 4.96 0.30
C ILE A 96 12.54 5.51 -0.99
N TYR A 97 12.93 6.69 -1.41
CA TYR A 97 12.42 7.28 -2.65
C TYR A 97 12.72 6.39 -3.86
N ALA A 98 13.97 5.93 -3.98
CA ALA A 98 14.38 5.07 -5.09
C ALA A 98 13.58 3.75 -5.09
N ASN A 99 13.41 3.13 -3.91
CA ASN A 99 12.66 1.88 -3.80
C ASN A 99 11.21 2.04 -4.23
N ASN A 100 10.61 3.19 -3.97
CA ASN A 100 9.17 3.37 -4.15
C ASN A 100 8.77 4.08 -5.44
N LEU A 101 9.74 4.59 -6.19
CA LEU A 101 9.44 5.31 -7.42
C LEU A 101 8.67 4.43 -8.42
N GLY A 102 9.08 3.18 -8.56
CA GLY A 102 8.39 2.24 -9.45
C GLY A 102 6.96 1.93 -8.99
N ILE A 103 6.75 1.86 -7.68
CA ILE A 103 5.38 1.66 -7.15
C ILE A 103 4.50 2.85 -7.55
N LEU A 104 4.98 4.07 -7.35
CA LEU A 104 4.20 5.27 -7.63
C LEU A 104 3.85 5.38 -9.12
N THR A 105 4.81 5.11 -9.99
CA THR A 105 4.59 5.18 -11.43
C THR A 105 3.62 4.08 -11.90
N THR A 106 3.79 2.85 -11.41
CA THR A 106 2.90 1.75 -11.78
C THR A 106 1.50 1.98 -11.23
N ALA A 107 1.36 2.53 -10.03
CA ALA A 107 0.05 2.87 -9.48
C ALA A 107 -0.68 3.89 -10.34
N ALA A 108 0.06 4.87 -10.87
CA ALA A 108 -0.52 5.91 -11.71
C ALA A 108 -0.88 5.41 -13.12
N LEU A 109 -0.06 4.53 -13.69
CA LEU A 109 -0.19 4.11 -15.09
C LEU A 109 -0.88 2.75 -15.26
N GLY A 110 -0.93 1.95 -14.20
CA GLY A 110 -1.44 0.58 -14.26
C GLY A 110 -0.36 -0.42 -14.65
N LEU A 111 -0.73 -1.71 -14.65
CA LEU A 111 0.18 -2.78 -15.06
C LEU A 111 0.39 -2.74 -16.56
N PRO A 112 1.60 -3.09 -17.04
CA PRO A 112 1.83 -3.28 -18.47
C PRO A 112 0.93 -4.39 -18.99
N GLU A 113 0.43 -4.23 -20.20
CA GLU A 113 -0.40 -5.23 -20.84
C GLU A 113 0.41 -6.37 -21.42
#